data_47c11202c5c455e7dbdf47e76670e030
#
_entry.id   47c11202c5c455e7dbdf47e76670e030
#
_cell.length_a   1.000
_cell.length_b   1.000
_cell.length_c   1.000
_cell.angle_alpha   90.00
_cell.angle_beta   90.00
_cell.angle_gamma   90.00
#
_symmetry.space_group_name_H-M   'P 1'
#
loop_
_entity.id
_entity.type
_entity.pdbx_description
1 polymer ?
#
loop_
_entity_poly.entity_id
_entity_poly.type
_entity_poly.pdbx_seq_one_letter_code
_entity_poly.pdbx_strand_id
1 'polypeptide(L)'
;MLDAARRELSRDPDSRLEDIAGAAGVARRTVYVHFAGRAALVEGLAAEAAKAIRRAVAGAPAPTPDAVADLARFVLMVWPVGDRYRALIRLARGHDLARARVDELLTPARDMATRVFAHGRRQGVFQTTVPPDPLARAIEAQLLTLLDCADCGQWSDDGTGAATAALIAAGVAPDTAAAKVDHVRKSGSPPSPV
;
A
#
# COMPACT_ATOMS: atom_id res chain seq x y z
N MET A 1 13.01 -6.32 15.94
CA MET A 1 12.20 -5.49 16.86
C MET A 1 11.03 -4.83 16.15
N LEU A 2 11.21 -4.03 15.11
CA LEU A 2 10.10 -3.38 14.37
C LEU A 2 9.13 -4.38 13.74
N ASP A 3 9.58 -5.54 13.23
CA ASP A 3 8.67 -6.60 12.75
C ASP A 3 7.81 -7.20 13.86
N ALA A 4 8.33 -7.34 15.09
CA ALA A 4 7.52 -7.78 16.22
C ALA A 4 6.51 -6.72 16.61
N ALA A 5 6.93 -5.45 16.67
CA ALA A 5 6.06 -4.32 16.94
C ALA A 5 4.92 -4.22 15.92
N ARG A 6 5.23 -4.37 14.62
CA ARG A 6 4.24 -4.36 13.56
C ARG A 6 3.20 -5.48 13.74
N ARG A 7 3.65 -6.72 14.01
CA ARG A 7 2.74 -7.86 14.24
C ARG A 7 1.86 -7.65 15.47
N GLU A 8 2.44 -7.14 16.54
CA GLU A 8 1.70 -6.90 17.78
C GLU A 8 0.66 -5.80 17.62
N LEU A 9 1.03 -4.67 17.03
CA LEU A 9 0.10 -3.57 16.72
C LEU A 9 -0.96 -3.95 15.68
N SER A 10 -0.72 -4.96 14.84
CA SER A 10 -1.75 -5.50 13.96
C SER A 10 -2.78 -6.34 14.72
N ARG A 11 -2.40 -6.99 15.82
CA ARG A 11 -3.31 -7.73 16.69
C ARG A 11 -4.09 -6.79 17.61
N ASP A 12 -3.35 -5.94 18.29
CA ASP A 12 -3.88 -4.99 19.26
C ASP A 12 -3.20 -3.62 19.07
N PRO A 13 -3.93 -2.64 18.51
CA PRO A 13 -3.42 -1.30 18.29
C PRO A 13 -3.03 -0.58 19.56
N ASP A 14 -3.59 -0.98 20.71
CA ASP A 14 -3.36 -0.37 22.01
C ASP A 14 -2.24 -1.04 22.80
N SER A 15 -1.59 -2.09 22.23
CA SER A 15 -0.45 -2.78 22.84
C SER A 15 0.61 -1.80 23.34
N ARG A 16 1.08 -2.08 24.55
CA ARG A 16 2.13 -1.28 25.20
C ARG A 16 3.51 -1.73 24.73
N LEU A 17 4.52 -0.90 25.00
CA LEU A 17 5.91 -1.25 24.68
C LEU A 17 6.38 -2.54 25.38
N GLU A 18 5.79 -2.87 26.54
CA GLU A 18 6.04 -4.11 27.26
C GLU A 18 5.57 -5.34 26.49
N ASP A 19 4.38 -5.26 25.91
CA ASP A 19 3.79 -6.35 25.11
C ASP A 19 4.64 -6.59 23.86
N ILE A 20 5.11 -5.50 23.25
CA ILE A 20 6.01 -5.53 22.10
C ILE A 20 7.37 -6.14 22.48
N ALA A 21 7.90 -5.85 23.69
CA ALA A 21 9.13 -6.47 24.18
C ALA A 21 8.96 -7.98 24.33
N GLY A 22 7.84 -8.42 24.89
CA GLY A 22 7.48 -9.84 24.99
C GLY A 22 7.39 -10.50 23.63
N ALA A 23 6.65 -9.91 22.69
CA ALA A 23 6.50 -10.39 21.32
C ALA A 23 7.82 -10.43 20.52
N ALA A 24 8.76 -9.54 20.86
CA ALA A 24 10.09 -9.49 20.26
C ALA A 24 11.12 -10.43 20.92
N GLY A 25 10.78 -11.06 22.06
CA GLY A 25 11.69 -11.88 22.83
C GLY A 25 12.87 -11.10 23.43
N VAL A 26 12.68 -9.81 23.73
CA VAL A 26 13.74 -8.95 24.30
C VAL A 26 13.32 -8.37 25.64
N ALA A 27 14.32 -7.98 26.44
CA ALA A 27 14.05 -7.32 27.71
C ALA A 27 13.38 -5.95 27.48
N ARG A 28 12.43 -5.58 28.35
CA ARG A 28 11.74 -4.29 28.34
C ARG A 28 12.73 -3.11 28.20
N ARG A 29 13.84 -3.15 28.96
CA ARG A 29 14.89 -2.13 28.87
C ARG A 29 15.45 -1.97 27.46
N THR A 30 15.57 -3.06 26.70
CA THR A 30 16.09 -3.02 25.33
C THR A 30 15.15 -2.22 24.42
N VAL A 31 13.83 -2.38 24.56
CA VAL A 31 12.87 -1.61 23.77
C VAL A 31 12.95 -0.12 24.09
N TYR A 32 13.07 0.24 25.37
CA TYR A 32 13.18 1.66 25.79
C TYR A 32 14.51 2.32 25.40
N VAL A 33 15.59 1.54 25.22
CA VAL A 33 16.86 2.06 24.67
C VAL A 33 16.71 2.44 23.19
N HIS A 34 15.89 1.69 22.43
CA HIS A 34 15.71 1.94 21.01
C HIS A 34 14.56 2.93 20.72
N PHE A 35 13.53 2.94 21.56
CA PHE A 35 12.35 3.80 21.36
C PHE A 35 12.01 4.50 22.67
N ALA A 36 12.15 5.83 22.67
CA ALA A 36 11.85 6.67 23.84
C ALA A 36 10.34 6.67 24.23
N GLY A 37 9.52 5.88 23.54
CA GLY A 37 8.08 5.75 23.78
C GLY A 37 7.36 5.25 22.56
N ARG A 38 6.03 5.12 22.68
CA ARG A 38 5.14 4.66 21.60
C ARG A 38 5.25 5.53 20.34
N ALA A 39 5.34 6.85 20.50
CA ALA A 39 5.48 7.77 19.37
C ALA A 39 6.76 7.50 18.56
N ALA A 40 7.90 7.28 19.21
CA ALA A 40 9.16 6.94 18.55
C ALA A 40 9.09 5.57 17.83
N LEU A 41 8.36 4.61 18.38
CA LEU A 41 8.11 3.33 17.73
C LEU A 41 7.27 3.48 16.46
N VAL A 42 6.18 4.23 16.54
CA VAL A 42 5.29 4.52 15.38
C VAL A 42 6.07 5.25 14.28
N GLU A 43 6.91 6.23 14.65
CA GLU A 43 7.79 6.92 13.70
C GLU A 43 8.80 5.96 13.05
N GLY A 44 9.38 5.03 13.81
CA GLY A 44 10.25 3.99 13.26
C GLY A 44 9.53 3.08 12.26
N LEU A 45 8.29 2.70 12.55
CA LEU A 45 7.46 1.93 11.62
C LEU A 45 7.09 2.73 10.36
N ALA A 46 6.79 4.02 10.50
CA ALA A 46 6.52 4.92 9.38
C ALA A 46 7.76 5.06 8.47
N ALA A 47 8.95 5.20 9.06
CA ALA A 47 10.20 5.25 8.29
C ALA A 47 10.47 3.95 7.52
N GLU A 48 10.19 2.77 8.11
CA GLU A 48 10.28 1.48 7.41
C GLU A 48 9.25 1.37 6.26
N ALA A 49 8.00 1.78 6.50
CA ALA A 49 6.96 1.80 5.47
C ALA A 49 7.36 2.71 4.31
N ALA A 50 7.86 3.92 4.60
CA ALA A 50 8.36 4.84 3.59
C ALA A 50 9.51 4.24 2.76
N LYS A 51 10.43 3.53 3.41
CA LYS A 51 11.53 2.82 2.73
C LYS A 51 11.00 1.69 1.84
N ALA A 52 9.98 0.96 2.30
CA ALA A 52 9.37 -0.13 1.55
C ALA A 52 8.64 0.40 0.29
N ILE A 53 7.86 1.48 0.41
CA ILE A 53 7.21 2.14 -0.73
C ILE A 53 8.25 2.65 -1.73
N ARG A 54 9.28 3.36 -1.27
CA ARG A 54 10.34 3.86 -2.18
C ARG A 54 11.05 2.72 -2.92
N ARG A 55 11.33 1.60 -2.25
CA ARG A 55 11.94 0.41 -2.88
C ARG A 55 11.02 -0.21 -3.92
N ALA A 56 9.72 -0.35 -3.61
CA ALA A 56 8.74 -0.87 -4.55
C ALA A 56 8.68 0.01 -5.80
N VAL A 57 8.53 1.32 -5.64
CA VAL A 57 8.48 2.28 -6.76
C VAL A 57 9.79 2.30 -7.56
N ALA A 58 10.96 2.27 -6.91
CA ALA A 58 12.25 2.24 -7.58
C ALA A 58 12.51 0.92 -8.33
N GLY A 59 11.95 -0.19 -7.86
CA GLY A 59 12.01 -1.51 -8.51
C GLY A 59 10.94 -1.74 -9.57
N ALA A 60 10.06 -0.77 -9.81
CA ALA A 60 9.02 -0.90 -10.81
C ALA A 60 9.60 -1.01 -12.22
N PRO A 61 9.05 -1.87 -13.08
CA PRO A 61 9.47 -1.96 -14.47
C PRO A 61 9.21 -0.63 -15.22
N ALA A 62 9.95 -0.41 -16.30
CA ALA A 62 9.72 0.74 -17.16
C ALA A 62 8.24 0.74 -17.67
N PRO A 63 7.67 1.94 -17.90
CA PRO A 63 6.33 2.04 -18.48
C PRO A 63 6.26 1.29 -19.81
N THR A 64 5.14 0.59 -20.01
CA THR A 64 4.89 -0.16 -21.24
C THR A 64 3.91 0.61 -22.15
N PRO A 65 3.72 0.19 -23.40
CA PRO A 65 2.65 0.73 -24.25
C PRO A 65 1.24 0.43 -23.74
N ASP A 66 1.08 -0.43 -22.73
CA ASP A 66 -0.20 -0.84 -22.15
C ASP A 66 -0.40 -0.20 -20.76
N ALA A 67 -0.97 1.01 -20.74
CA ALA A 67 -1.22 1.75 -19.49
C ALA A 67 -2.20 1.03 -18.56
N VAL A 68 -3.12 0.20 -19.08
CA VAL A 68 -4.04 -0.60 -18.26
C VAL A 68 -3.26 -1.66 -17.48
N ALA A 69 -2.32 -2.35 -18.16
CA ALA A 69 -1.44 -3.29 -17.50
C ALA A 69 -0.48 -2.60 -16.51
N ASP A 70 -0.01 -1.39 -16.83
CA ASP A 70 0.87 -0.62 -15.92
C ASP A 70 0.14 -0.23 -14.64
N LEU A 71 -1.14 0.16 -14.70
CA LEU A 71 -1.95 0.45 -13.51
C LEU A 71 -2.18 -0.83 -12.68
N ALA A 72 -2.51 -1.95 -13.34
CA ALA A 72 -2.65 -3.23 -12.64
C ALA A 72 -1.36 -3.64 -11.90
N ARG A 73 -0.21 -3.55 -12.58
CA ARG A 73 1.11 -3.83 -11.98
C ARG A 73 1.41 -2.91 -10.81
N PHE A 74 1.12 -1.62 -10.95
CA PHE A 74 1.31 -0.64 -9.89
C PHE A 74 0.53 -1.04 -8.63
N VAL A 75 -0.77 -1.33 -8.74
CA VAL A 75 -1.57 -1.72 -7.58
C VAL A 75 -1.09 -3.02 -6.98
N LEU A 76 -0.85 -4.06 -7.78
CA LEU A 76 -0.32 -5.35 -7.32
C LEU A 76 1.05 -5.22 -6.62
N MET A 77 1.84 -4.23 -6.99
CA MET A 77 3.14 -3.94 -6.37
C MET A 77 3.02 -3.21 -5.03
N VAL A 78 2.12 -2.23 -4.93
CA VAL A 78 1.98 -1.42 -3.69
C VAL A 78 1.08 -2.09 -2.65
N TRP A 79 0.13 -2.93 -3.06
CA TRP A 79 -0.82 -3.60 -2.19
C TRP A 79 -0.15 -4.41 -1.07
N PRO A 80 0.84 -5.31 -1.33
CA PRO A 80 1.51 -6.07 -0.28
C PRO A 80 2.25 -5.18 0.73
N VAL A 81 2.72 -4.00 0.29
CA VAL A 81 3.35 -3.04 1.19
C VAL A 81 2.29 -2.41 2.09
N GLY A 82 1.17 -1.96 1.52
CA GLY A 82 0.03 -1.42 2.28
C GLY A 82 -0.51 -2.42 3.29
N ASP A 83 -0.74 -3.66 2.87
CA ASP A 83 -1.21 -4.75 3.72
C ASP A 83 -0.24 -5.02 4.89
N ARG A 84 1.05 -5.05 4.61
CA ARG A 84 2.09 -5.22 5.64
C ARG A 84 2.05 -4.12 6.72
N TYR A 85 1.69 -2.89 6.37
CA TYR A 85 1.70 -1.73 7.26
C TYR A 85 0.30 -1.20 7.59
N ARG A 86 -0.77 -2.00 7.39
CA ARG A 86 -2.16 -1.58 7.62
C ARG A 86 -2.44 -1.09 9.04
N ALA A 87 -1.79 -1.68 10.05
CA ALA A 87 -1.86 -1.21 11.42
C ALA A 87 -1.40 0.25 11.58
N LEU A 88 -0.36 0.67 10.83
CA LEU A 88 0.11 2.06 10.83
C LEU A 88 -0.94 2.99 10.19
N ILE A 89 -1.60 2.55 9.12
CA ILE A 89 -2.69 3.31 8.46
C ILE A 89 -3.84 3.52 9.45
N ARG A 90 -4.21 2.48 10.20
CA ARG A 90 -5.24 2.56 11.25
C ARG A 90 -4.85 3.54 12.36
N LEU A 91 -3.64 3.47 12.87
CA LEU A 91 -3.13 4.38 13.90
C LEU A 91 -3.12 5.84 13.45
N ALA A 92 -2.91 6.10 12.16
CA ALA A 92 -2.88 7.44 11.59
C ALA A 92 -4.26 8.11 11.50
N ARG A 93 -5.36 7.35 11.53
CA ARG A 93 -6.72 7.90 11.39
C ARG A 93 -7.16 8.79 12.54
N GLY A 94 -6.64 8.57 13.73
CA GLY A 94 -7.01 9.31 14.94
C GLY A 94 -6.23 10.62 15.17
N HIS A 95 -5.22 10.93 14.34
CA HIS A 95 -4.29 12.03 14.62
C HIS A 95 -3.88 12.77 13.35
N ASP A 96 -4.11 14.07 13.27
CA ASP A 96 -3.80 14.90 12.10
C ASP A 96 -2.31 14.87 11.72
N LEU A 97 -1.39 14.88 12.69
CA LEU A 97 0.05 14.76 12.44
C LEU A 97 0.43 13.43 11.83
N ALA A 98 -0.18 12.32 12.28
CA ALA A 98 0.05 11.01 11.70
C ALA A 98 -0.53 10.91 10.27
N ARG A 99 -1.64 11.59 9.99
CA ARG A 99 -2.22 11.69 8.65
C ARG A 99 -1.29 12.41 7.69
N ALA A 100 -0.71 13.55 8.08
CA ALA A 100 0.28 14.26 7.26
C ALA A 100 1.51 13.40 6.97
N ARG A 101 1.97 12.60 7.93
CA ARG A 101 3.08 11.64 7.73
C ARG A 101 2.74 10.54 6.74
N VAL A 102 1.53 9.99 6.77
CA VAL A 102 1.09 9.00 5.78
C VAL A 102 1.01 9.64 4.39
N ASP A 103 0.52 10.87 4.28
CA ASP A 103 0.47 11.61 3.02
C ASP A 103 1.87 11.81 2.40
N GLU A 104 2.86 12.24 3.19
CA GLU A 104 4.26 12.34 2.77
C GLU A 104 4.85 10.99 2.34
N LEU A 105 4.58 9.93 3.11
CA LEU A 105 5.05 8.58 2.84
C LEU A 105 4.55 8.05 1.50
N LEU A 106 3.32 8.37 1.11
CA LEU A 106 2.68 7.90 -0.11
C LEU A 106 3.04 8.73 -1.36
N THR A 107 3.67 9.89 -1.21
CA THR A 107 4.04 10.77 -2.33
C THR A 107 4.74 10.04 -3.48
N PRO A 108 5.77 9.19 -3.29
CA PRO A 108 6.42 8.49 -4.40
C PRO A 108 5.49 7.55 -5.17
N ALA A 109 4.57 6.87 -4.48
CA ALA A 109 3.58 6.00 -5.11
C ALA A 109 2.53 6.82 -5.86
N ARG A 110 2.08 7.93 -5.29
CA ARG A 110 1.14 8.87 -5.92
C ARG A 110 1.71 9.46 -7.20
N ASP A 111 2.95 9.91 -7.18
CA ASP A 111 3.64 10.44 -8.37
C ASP A 111 3.74 9.40 -9.48
N MET A 112 3.99 8.14 -9.13
CA MET A 112 3.99 7.04 -10.09
C MET A 112 2.59 6.81 -10.66
N ALA A 113 1.56 6.73 -9.82
CA ALA A 113 0.17 6.58 -10.24
C ALA A 113 -0.25 7.73 -11.19
N THR A 114 0.08 8.98 -10.84
CA THR A 114 -0.21 10.16 -11.68
C THR A 114 0.40 10.02 -13.08
N ARG A 115 1.65 9.53 -13.17
CA ARG A 115 2.30 9.28 -14.48
C ARG A 115 1.57 8.19 -15.29
N VAL A 116 1.15 7.11 -14.64
CA VAL A 116 0.38 6.02 -15.28
C VAL A 116 -0.96 6.55 -15.78
N PHE A 117 -1.70 7.32 -14.97
CA PHE A 117 -2.96 7.93 -15.38
C PHE A 117 -2.80 8.93 -16.52
N ALA A 118 -1.76 9.77 -16.48
CA ALA A 118 -1.45 10.69 -17.57
C ALA A 118 -1.13 9.94 -18.88
N HIS A 119 -0.44 8.82 -18.80
CA HIS A 119 -0.14 7.98 -19.94
C HIS A 119 -1.41 7.35 -20.54
N GLY A 120 -2.23 6.69 -19.73
CA GLY A 120 -3.46 6.05 -20.18
C GLY A 120 -4.51 7.04 -20.70
N ARG A 121 -4.55 8.26 -20.16
CA ARG A 121 -5.38 9.34 -20.68
C ARG A 121 -4.95 9.74 -22.09
N ARG A 122 -3.65 9.89 -22.35
CA ARG A 122 -3.14 10.17 -23.70
C ARG A 122 -3.46 9.06 -24.70
N GLN A 123 -3.53 7.81 -24.24
CA GLN A 123 -3.92 6.66 -25.05
C GLN A 123 -5.44 6.53 -25.23
N GLY A 124 -6.25 7.30 -24.49
CA GLY A 124 -7.71 7.19 -24.51
C GLY A 124 -8.25 5.90 -23.85
N VAL A 125 -7.41 5.16 -23.10
CA VAL A 125 -7.83 3.90 -22.44
C VAL A 125 -8.43 4.12 -21.06
N PHE A 126 -8.14 5.24 -20.40
CA PHE A 126 -8.80 5.65 -19.16
C PHE A 126 -9.90 6.67 -19.48
N GLN A 127 -11.15 6.21 -19.39
CA GLN A 127 -12.33 6.98 -19.74
C GLN A 127 -12.87 7.73 -18.52
N THR A 128 -12.11 8.72 -18.04
CA THR A 128 -12.50 9.56 -16.91
C THR A 128 -12.32 11.03 -17.24
N THR A 129 -13.23 11.87 -16.73
CA THR A 129 -13.15 13.33 -16.80
C THR A 129 -12.21 13.91 -15.72
N VAL A 130 -11.85 13.08 -14.72
CA VAL A 130 -11.00 13.50 -13.61
C VAL A 130 -9.55 13.61 -14.09
N PRO A 131 -8.84 14.74 -13.82
CA PRO A 131 -7.43 14.87 -14.16
C PRO A 131 -6.55 13.83 -13.44
N PRO A 132 -5.34 13.50 -13.98
CA PRO A 132 -4.47 12.45 -13.44
C PRO A 132 -4.11 12.58 -11.97
N ASP A 133 -3.79 13.78 -11.48
CA ASP A 133 -3.40 13.97 -10.07
C ASP A 133 -4.58 13.79 -9.10
N PRO A 134 -5.75 14.44 -9.25
CA PRO A 134 -6.93 14.14 -8.45
C PRO A 134 -7.36 12.67 -8.55
N LEU A 135 -7.22 12.02 -9.72
CA LEU A 135 -7.56 10.62 -9.88
C LEU A 135 -6.61 9.72 -9.08
N ALA A 136 -5.30 10.02 -9.09
CA ALA A 136 -4.32 9.28 -8.30
C ALA A 136 -4.65 9.37 -6.80
N ARG A 137 -5.05 10.54 -6.29
CA ARG A 137 -5.49 10.73 -4.89
C ARG A 137 -6.79 9.96 -4.58
N ALA A 138 -7.74 9.93 -5.50
CA ALA A 138 -8.98 9.19 -5.33
C ALA A 138 -8.71 7.68 -5.25
N ILE A 139 -7.86 7.14 -6.13
CA ILE A 139 -7.46 5.73 -6.10
C ILE A 139 -6.64 5.40 -4.84
N GLU A 140 -5.74 6.28 -4.42
CA GLU A 140 -5.03 6.14 -3.15
C GLU A 140 -6.00 6.02 -1.98
N ALA A 141 -6.98 6.93 -1.89
CA ALA A 141 -8.01 6.88 -0.84
C ALA A 141 -8.84 5.59 -0.90
N GLN A 142 -9.19 5.12 -2.09
CA GLN A 142 -9.87 3.83 -2.30
C GLN A 142 -9.02 2.67 -1.77
N LEU A 143 -7.73 2.59 -2.14
CA LEU A 143 -6.83 1.53 -1.69
C LEU A 143 -6.64 1.54 -0.17
N LEU A 144 -6.48 2.71 0.44
CA LEU A 144 -6.40 2.84 1.90
C LEU A 144 -7.68 2.39 2.60
N THR A 145 -8.85 2.65 2.01
CA THR A 145 -10.14 2.18 2.54
C THR A 145 -10.27 0.66 2.42
N LEU A 146 -9.86 0.07 1.29
CA LEU A 146 -9.88 -1.38 1.11
C LEU A 146 -8.91 -2.09 2.07
N LEU A 147 -7.73 -1.52 2.32
CA LEU A 147 -6.79 -2.03 3.33
C LEU A 147 -7.39 -2.01 4.74
N ASP A 148 -8.17 -1.00 5.05
CA ASP A 148 -8.88 -0.93 6.34
C ASP A 148 -10.00 -1.98 6.46
N CYS A 149 -10.78 -2.19 5.40
CA CYS A 149 -11.76 -3.26 5.34
C CYS A 149 -11.09 -4.64 5.54
N ALA A 150 -9.90 -4.84 4.97
CA ALA A 150 -9.12 -6.05 5.18
C ALA A 150 -8.62 -6.17 6.64
N ASP A 151 -8.18 -5.08 7.25
CA ASP A 151 -7.73 -5.06 8.64
C ASP A 151 -8.87 -5.37 9.63
N CYS A 152 -10.09 -4.89 9.33
CA CYS A 152 -11.30 -5.18 10.12
C CYS A 152 -11.91 -6.57 9.85
N GLY A 153 -11.30 -7.38 8.99
CA GLY A 153 -11.79 -8.71 8.64
C GLY A 153 -13.05 -8.73 7.76
N GLN A 154 -13.46 -7.58 7.22
CA GLN A 154 -14.63 -7.46 6.34
C GLN A 154 -14.34 -7.98 4.93
N TRP A 155 -13.09 -8.05 4.56
CA TRP A 155 -12.64 -8.45 3.24
C TRP A 155 -11.23 -9.06 3.29
N SER A 156 -10.92 -9.96 2.34
CA SER A 156 -9.58 -10.54 2.18
C SER A 156 -9.21 -10.51 0.71
N ASP A 157 -8.03 -9.99 0.39
CA ASP A 157 -7.56 -9.83 -0.99
C ASP A 157 -6.04 -9.92 -1.07
N ASP A 158 -5.56 -10.52 -2.14
CA ASP A 158 -4.13 -10.60 -2.49
C ASP A 158 -3.64 -9.43 -3.36
N GLY A 159 -4.49 -8.41 -3.53
CA GLY A 159 -4.30 -7.25 -4.40
C GLY A 159 -5.05 -7.35 -5.73
N THR A 160 -5.59 -8.51 -6.07
CA THR A 160 -6.31 -8.75 -7.34
C THR A 160 -7.60 -7.94 -7.40
N GLY A 161 -8.42 -8.01 -6.36
CA GLY A 161 -9.66 -7.25 -6.26
C GLY A 161 -9.39 -5.74 -6.19
N ALA A 162 -8.39 -5.33 -5.41
CA ALA A 162 -8.00 -3.92 -5.31
C ALA A 162 -7.54 -3.36 -6.66
N ALA A 163 -6.73 -4.12 -7.42
CA ALA A 163 -6.27 -3.73 -8.75
C ALA A 163 -7.44 -3.64 -9.76
N THR A 164 -8.35 -4.61 -9.71
CA THR A 164 -9.56 -4.61 -10.55
C THR A 164 -10.43 -3.38 -10.24
N ALA A 165 -10.68 -3.10 -8.97
CA ALA A 165 -11.46 -1.93 -8.54
C ALA A 165 -10.79 -0.61 -8.98
N ALA A 166 -9.47 -0.49 -8.90
CA ALA A 166 -8.73 0.68 -9.36
C ALA A 166 -8.85 0.89 -10.88
N LEU A 167 -8.80 -0.18 -11.68
CA LEU A 167 -8.99 -0.12 -13.12
C LEU A 167 -10.41 0.32 -13.48
N ILE A 168 -11.43 -0.22 -12.80
CA ILE A 168 -12.82 0.17 -13.00
C ILE A 168 -13.03 1.64 -12.67
N ALA A 169 -12.46 2.11 -11.56
CA ALA A 169 -12.51 3.53 -11.18
C ALA A 169 -11.79 4.45 -12.17
N ALA A 170 -10.80 3.94 -12.90
CA ALA A 170 -10.15 4.64 -14.02
C ALA A 170 -10.97 4.59 -15.34
N GLY A 171 -12.15 3.96 -15.33
CA GLY A 171 -13.05 3.89 -16.49
C GLY A 171 -12.82 2.70 -17.40
N VAL A 172 -12.09 1.67 -16.95
CA VAL A 172 -11.92 0.41 -17.68
C VAL A 172 -13.15 -0.48 -17.43
N ALA A 173 -13.68 -1.11 -18.49
CA ALA A 173 -14.83 -2.02 -18.35
C ALA A 173 -14.49 -3.20 -17.40
N PRO A 174 -15.43 -3.64 -16.54
CA PRO A 174 -15.17 -4.63 -15.47
C PRO A 174 -14.52 -5.92 -15.97
N ASP A 175 -15.03 -6.51 -17.06
CA ASP A 175 -14.49 -7.76 -17.61
C ASP A 175 -13.07 -7.59 -18.15
N THR A 176 -12.79 -6.44 -18.78
CA THR A 176 -11.45 -6.08 -19.27
C THR A 176 -10.50 -5.86 -18.09
N ALA A 177 -10.95 -5.21 -17.03
CA ALA A 177 -10.16 -4.97 -15.83
C ALA A 177 -9.76 -6.30 -15.17
N ALA A 178 -10.72 -7.20 -14.93
CA ALA A 178 -10.46 -8.50 -14.32
C ALA A 178 -9.49 -9.34 -15.17
N ALA A 179 -9.74 -9.46 -16.48
CA ALA A 179 -8.88 -10.21 -17.39
C ALA A 179 -7.45 -9.65 -17.44
N LYS A 180 -7.31 -8.31 -17.40
CA LYS A 180 -5.99 -7.66 -17.41
C LYS A 180 -5.21 -7.93 -16.14
N VAL A 181 -5.85 -7.82 -14.97
CA VAL A 181 -5.21 -8.12 -13.69
C VAL A 181 -4.74 -9.57 -13.62
N ASP A 182 -5.59 -10.51 -14.04
CA ASP A 182 -5.24 -11.93 -14.11
C ASP A 182 -4.04 -12.20 -15.03
N HIS A 183 -4.01 -11.56 -16.19
CA HIS A 183 -2.89 -11.67 -17.14
C HIS A 183 -1.60 -11.15 -16.52
N VAL A 184 -1.61 -9.96 -15.93
CA VAL A 184 -0.44 -9.34 -15.30
C VAL A 184 0.09 -10.21 -14.17
N ARG A 185 -0.79 -10.78 -13.32
CA ARG A 185 -0.40 -11.66 -12.22
C ARG A 185 0.30 -12.93 -12.71
N LYS A 186 -0.26 -13.57 -13.72
CA LYS A 186 0.34 -14.80 -14.31
C LYS A 186 1.69 -14.52 -14.96
N SER A 187 1.85 -13.37 -15.60
CA SER A 187 3.10 -12.98 -16.25
C SER A 187 4.19 -12.54 -15.26
N GLY A 188 3.83 -12.12 -14.05
CA GLY A 188 4.77 -11.69 -12.99
C GLY A 188 5.20 -12.82 -12.05
N SER A 189 4.58 -14.01 -12.11
CA SER A 189 5.00 -15.16 -11.33
C SER A 189 6.22 -15.81 -11.99
N PRO A 190 7.31 -16.11 -11.26
CA PRO A 190 8.43 -16.91 -11.80
C PRO A 190 7.89 -18.27 -12.27
N PRO A 191 8.47 -18.86 -13.33
CA PRO A 191 8.06 -20.19 -13.78
C PRO A 191 8.20 -21.18 -12.62
N SER A 192 7.13 -21.96 -12.36
CA SER A 192 7.20 -23.03 -11.37
C SER A 192 8.37 -23.95 -11.71
N PRO A 193 9.21 -24.33 -10.73
CA PRO A 193 10.24 -25.32 -10.98
C PRO A 193 9.55 -26.64 -11.37
N VAL A 194 9.94 -27.15 -12.55
CA VAL A 194 9.57 -28.49 -13.07
C VAL A 194 10.33 -29.55 -12.28
#